data_6718ddef542ab6ea3e31222488285916
#
_entry.id   6718ddef542ab6ea3e31222488285916
#
_cell.length_a   1.000
_cell.length_b   1.000
_cell.length_c   1.000
_cell.angle_alpha   90.00
_cell.angle_beta   90.00
_cell.angle_gamma   90.00
#
_symmetry.space_group_name_H-M   'P 1'
#
loop_
_entity.id
_entity.type
_entity.pdbx_description
1 polymer ?
#
loop_
_entity_poly.entity_id
_entity_poly.type
_entity_poly.pdbx_seq_one_letter_code
_entity_poly.pdbx_strand_id
1 'polypeptide(L)'
;MKKILLYIILFLSGIDGAWALPIEKEGMSIYSPSLKQEVSYAIILPEGYEHSDTEYPVLYMFHGIGGDYTSWLEYGNVARVMDKMIKEGKIQPFIMVIPDGYLSYYSDTYDGSSLYETFFIKELVPYIDNNYRTR
;
A
#
# COMPACT_ATOMS: atom_id res chain seq x y z
N MET A 1 20.20 -58.23 -26.71
CA MET A 1 18.98 -57.57 -26.24
C MET A 1 19.32 -56.18 -25.72
N LYS A 2 19.06 -55.14 -26.51
CA LYS A 2 19.34 -53.74 -26.13
C LYS A 2 18.15 -53.20 -25.34
N LYS A 3 18.35 -52.84 -24.07
CA LYS A 3 17.35 -52.17 -23.25
C LYS A 3 17.21 -50.69 -23.72
N ILE A 4 16.08 -50.36 -24.31
CA ILE A 4 15.74 -48.98 -24.63
C ILE A 4 15.25 -48.36 -23.34
N LEU A 5 16.00 -47.40 -22.79
CA LEU A 5 15.61 -46.59 -21.65
C LEU A 5 14.82 -45.39 -22.18
N LEU A 6 13.50 -45.46 -22.00
CA LEU A 6 12.60 -44.37 -22.39
C LEU A 6 12.65 -43.28 -21.32
N TYR A 7 13.34 -42.16 -21.61
CA TYR A 7 13.28 -40.96 -20.77
C TYR A 7 11.96 -40.25 -21.07
N ILE A 8 11.00 -40.38 -20.16
CA ILE A 8 9.83 -39.47 -20.13
C ILE A 8 10.28 -38.16 -19.53
N ILE A 9 10.60 -37.20 -20.40
CA ILE A 9 10.74 -35.81 -19.99
C ILE A 9 9.33 -35.27 -19.74
N LEU A 10 8.90 -35.28 -18.48
CA LEU A 10 7.75 -34.50 -18.03
C LEU A 10 8.12 -33.01 -18.17
N PHE A 11 7.66 -32.41 -19.27
CA PHE A 11 7.50 -30.96 -19.33
C PHE A 11 6.42 -30.60 -18.31
N LEU A 12 6.83 -30.34 -17.09
CA LEU A 12 6.07 -29.49 -16.16
C LEU A 12 6.12 -28.10 -16.78
N SER A 13 5.17 -27.83 -17.71
CA SER A 13 4.80 -26.46 -18.04
C SER A 13 4.40 -25.84 -16.72
N GLY A 14 5.27 -24.96 -16.19
CA GLY A 14 5.06 -24.25 -14.96
C GLY A 14 3.70 -23.56 -15.03
N ILE A 15 2.83 -23.92 -14.10
CA ILE A 15 1.72 -23.07 -13.72
C ILE A 15 2.38 -21.93 -12.93
N ASP A 16 3.04 -21.01 -13.66
CA ASP A 16 3.50 -19.74 -13.13
C ASP A 16 2.30 -18.81 -12.93
N GLY A 17 1.37 -19.29 -12.15
CA GLY A 17 0.29 -18.55 -11.55
C GLY A 17 0.46 -18.56 -10.04
N ALA A 18 1.67 -18.32 -9.55
CA ALA A 18 1.83 -17.90 -8.17
C ALA A 18 1.16 -16.53 -8.07
N TRP A 19 -0.07 -16.54 -7.58
CA TRP A 19 -0.84 -15.33 -7.28
C TRP A 19 -0.04 -14.56 -6.23
N ALA A 20 0.77 -13.60 -6.69
CA ALA A 20 1.45 -12.71 -5.79
C ALA A 20 0.39 -11.92 -5.02
N LEU A 21 0.54 -11.82 -3.72
CA LEU A 21 -0.35 -10.99 -2.89
C LEU A 21 0.10 -9.53 -3.01
N PRO A 22 -0.80 -8.56 -2.74
CA PRO A 22 -0.40 -7.18 -2.54
C PRO A 22 0.72 -7.09 -1.51
N ILE A 23 1.63 -6.16 -1.69
CA ILE A 23 2.72 -5.93 -0.75
C ILE A 23 2.22 -4.97 0.32
N GLU A 24 2.03 -5.48 1.54
CA GLU A 24 1.69 -4.68 2.70
C GLU A 24 2.96 -4.31 3.46
N LYS A 25 3.16 -3.02 3.73
CA LYS A 25 4.25 -2.51 4.57
C LYS A 25 3.64 -1.71 5.70
N GLU A 26 3.80 -2.21 6.91
CA GLU A 26 3.38 -1.56 8.14
C GLU A 26 4.58 -0.94 8.87
N GLY A 27 4.29 -0.03 9.81
CA GLY A 27 5.32 0.58 10.63
C GLY A 27 6.30 1.47 9.87
N MET A 28 5.91 1.93 8.69
CA MET A 28 6.65 2.98 7.99
C MET A 28 6.45 4.30 8.72
N SER A 29 7.45 5.19 8.68
CA SER A 29 7.30 6.52 9.27
C SER A 29 7.96 7.60 8.42
N ILE A 30 7.49 8.81 8.62
CA ILE A 30 8.07 10.04 8.08
C ILE A 30 8.15 11.09 9.19
N TYR A 31 9.31 11.71 9.35
CA TYR A 31 9.42 12.85 10.25
C TYR A 31 8.69 14.06 9.66
N SER A 32 7.76 14.62 10.43
CA SER A 32 7.01 15.81 10.05
C SER A 32 7.56 17.06 10.74
N PRO A 33 8.16 18.02 10.02
CA PRO A 33 8.49 19.33 10.54
C PRO A 33 7.27 20.10 11.08
N SER A 34 6.11 19.98 10.41
CA SER A 34 4.88 20.66 10.81
C SER A 34 4.32 20.12 12.11
N LEU A 35 4.38 18.80 12.33
CA LEU A 35 3.90 18.15 13.56
C LEU A 35 5.00 17.94 14.59
N LYS A 36 6.28 18.16 14.22
CA LYS A 36 7.49 18.00 15.06
C LYS A 36 7.63 16.59 15.66
N GLN A 37 7.19 15.59 14.90
CA GLN A 37 7.22 14.19 15.32
C GLN A 37 7.31 13.24 14.12
N GLU A 38 7.64 11.97 14.39
CA GLU A 38 7.45 10.90 13.44
C GLU A 38 5.96 10.60 13.29
N VAL A 39 5.49 10.46 12.05
CA VAL A 39 4.13 10.04 11.73
C VAL A 39 4.19 8.67 11.07
N SER A 40 3.57 7.70 11.70
CA SER A 40 3.49 6.34 11.18
C SER A 40 2.48 6.24 10.05
N TYR A 41 2.71 5.33 9.13
CA TYR A 41 1.75 4.99 8.08
C TYR A 41 1.92 3.53 7.64
N ALA A 42 0.86 2.97 7.05
CA ALA A 42 0.94 1.75 6.28
C ALA A 42 0.80 2.07 4.78
N ILE A 43 1.38 1.22 3.94
CA ILE A 43 1.23 1.31 2.50
C ILE A 43 0.96 -0.07 1.90
N ILE A 44 0.00 -0.12 0.97
CA ILE A 44 -0.33 -1.31 0.20
C ILE A 44 -0.02 -1.03 -1.26
N LEU A 45 0.88 -1.82 -1.82
CA LEU A 45 1.25 -1.77 -3.22
C LEU A 45 0.49 -2.87 -3.98
N PRO A 46 -0.04 -2.59 -5.18
CA PRO A 46 -0.77 -3.58 -5.95
C PRO A 46 0.12 -4.74 -6.39
N GLU A 47 -0.50 -5.89 -6.67
CA GLU A 47 0.21 -7.04 -7.23
C GLU A 47 1.04 -6.65 -8.45
N GLY A 48 2.26 -7.17 -8.54
CA GLY A 48 3.17 -6.89 -9.65
C GLY A 48 3.90 -5.55 -9.58
N TYR A 49 3.69 -4.74 -8.53
CA TYR A 49 4.37 -3.46 -8.38
C TYR A 49 5.89 -3.57 -8.54
N GLU A 50 6.55 -4.53 -7.88
CA GLU A 50 8.02 -4.66 -7.91
C GLU A 50 8.58 -5.06 -9.30
N HIS A 51 7.73 -5.56 -10.19
CA HIS A 51 8.12 -6.07 -11.51
C HIS A 51 7.59 -5.22 -12.67
N SER A 52 7.16 -4.00 -12.40
CA SER A 52 6.54 -3.10 -13.36
C SER A 52 7.06 -1.68 -13.20
N ASP A 53 7.21 -0.95 -14.30
CA ASP A 53 7.50 0.49 -14.30
C ASP A 53 6.21 1.34 -14.35
N THR A 54 5.05 0.69 -14.17
CA THR A 54 3.75 1.37 -14.20
C THR A 54 3.62 2.35 -13.06
N GLU A 55 3.08 3.52 -13.34
CA GLU A 55 2.65 4.52 -12.36
C GLU A 55 1.20 4.27 -11.95
N TYR A 56 0.90 4.45 -10.67
CA TYR A 56 -0.38 4.14 -10.08
C TYR A 56 -1.01 5.36 -9.42
N PRO A 57 -2.34 5.52 -9.49
CA PRO A 57 -3.02 6.51 -8.65
C PRO A 57 -2.88 6.12 -7.18
N VAL A 58 -2.93 7.11 -6.29
CA VAL A 58 -2.81 6.91 -4.85
C VAL A 58 -4.15 7.17 -4.17
N LEU A 59 -4.58 6.23 -3.34
CA LEU A 59 -5.69 6.37 -2.42
C LEU A 59 -5.15 6.58 -1.01
N TYR A 60 -5.40 7.75 -0.43
CA TYR A 60 -5.15 8.00 0.99
C TYR A 60 -6.39 7.64 1.80
N MET A 61 -6.26 6.69 2.73
CA MET A 61 -7.36 6.18 3.53
C MET A 61 -7.18 6.55 5.00
N PHE A 62 -8.08 7.34 5.52
CA PHE A 62 -8.03 7.82 6.89
C PHE A 62 -8.82 6.90 7.82
N HIS A 63 -8.31 6.68 9.03
CA HIS A 63 -8.99 5.90 10.06
C HIS A 63 -9.99 6.75 10.84
N GLY A 64 -10.89 6.09 11.56
CA GLY A 64 -11.83 6.77 12.45
C GLY A 64 -11.22 7.14 13.80
N ILE A 65 -11.97 7.87 14.61
CA ILE A 65 -11.57 8.26 15.96
C ILE A 65 -11.24 7.02 16.81
N GLY A 66 -10.11 7.07 17.51
CA GLY A 66 -9.63 5.95 18.33
C GLY A 66 -8.95 4.81 17.55
N GLY A 67 -8.84 4.93 16.23
CA GLY A 67 -8.04 4.04 15.40
C GLY A 67 -6.62 4.58 15.17
N ASP A 68 -5.89 3.88 14.32
CA ASP A 68 -4.55 4.21 13.86
C ASP A 68 -4.35 3.71 12.41
N TYR A 69 -3.13 3.81 11.89
CA TYR A 69 -2.76 3.40 10.53
C TYR A 69 -2.92 1.89 10.27
N THR A 70 -3.07 1.04 11.30
CA THR A 70 -3.30 -0.41 11.13
C THR A 70 -4.77 -0.79 11.06
N SER A 71 -5.66 0.09 11.50
CA SER A 71 -7.09 -0.22 11.71
C SER A 71 -7.78 -0.78 10.46
N TRP A 72 -7.49 -0.27 9.29
CA TRP A 72 -8.07 -0.77 8.03
C TRP A 72 -7.49 -2.13 7.61
N LEU A 73 -6.24 -2.41 7.97
CA LEU A 73 -5.60 -3.70 7.71
C LEU A 73 -6.20 -4.77 8.63
N GLU A 74 -6.21 -4.51 9.94
CA GLU A 74 -6.63 -5.48 10.96
C GLU A 74 -8.13 -5.75 10.95
N TYR A 75 -8.95 -4.70 10.94
CA TYR A 75 -10.41 -4.83 11.04
C TYR A 75 -11.10 -4.80 9.69
N GLY A 76 -10.55 -4.07 8.71
CA GLY A 76 -11.14 -3.93 7.38
C GLY A 76 -10.65 -4.96 6.37
N ASN A 77 -9.54 -5.64 6.65
CA ASN A 77 -8.89 -6.58 5.71
C ASN A 77 -8.73 -5.96 4.31
N VAL A 78 -8.40 -4.66 4.29
CA VAL A 78 -8.54 -3.82 3.09
C VAL A 78 -7.64 -4.25 1.94
N ALA A 79 -6.44 -4.78 2.25
CA ALA A 79 -5.52 -5.29 1.23
C ALA A 79 -6.13 -6.45 0.44
N ARG A 80 -6.78 -7.38 1.12
CA ARG A 80 -7.47 -8.51 0.48
C ARG A 80 -8.68 -8.07 -0.33
N VAL A 81 -9.44 -7.09 0.19
CA VAL A 81 -10.60 -6.52 -0.54
C VAL A 81 -10.13 -5.84 -1.81
N MET A 82 -9.09 -5.00 -1.72
CA MET A 82 -8.46 -4.32 -2.85
C MET A 82 -7.99 -5.32 -3.91
N ASP A 83 -7.21 -6.33 -3.54
CA ASP A 83 -6.70 -7.36 -4.43
C ASP A 83 -7.83 -8.10 -5.16
N LYS A 84 -8.85 -8.54 -4.41
CA LYS A 84 -10.02 -9.20 -4.98
C LYS A 84 -10.73 -8.33 -6.01
N MET A 85 -10.97 -7.07 -5.70
CA MET A 85 -11.69 -6.16 -6.61
C MET A 85 -10.88 -5.85 -7.88
N ILE A 86 -9.56 -5.75 -7.76
CA ILE A 86 -8.65 -5.60 -8.92
C ILE A 86 -8.69 -6.84 -9.79
N LYS A 87 -8.57 -8.03 -9.22
CA LYS A 87 -8.62 -9.31 -9.95
C LYS A 87 -9.96 -9.57 -10.64
N GLU A 88 -11.04 -9.09 -10.05
CA GLU A 88 -12.39 -9.14 -10.64
C GLU A 88 -12.62 -8.04 -11.70
N GLY A 89 -11.64 -7.18 -11.96
CA GLY A 89 -11.74 -6.08 -12.93
C GLY A 89 -12.72 -4.97 -12.53
N LYS A 90 -13.11 -4.90 -11.25
CA LYS A 90 -14.05 -3.90 -10.73
C LYS A 90 -13.40 -2.55 -10.49
N ILE A 91 -12.10 -2.54 -10.18
CA ILE A 91 -11.31 -1.33 -9.97
C ILE A 91 -9.95 -1.50 -10.64
N GLN A 92 -9.32 -0.37 -10.97
CA GLN A 92 -7.95 -0.36 -11.47
C GLN A 92 -6.95 -0.51 -10.31
N PRO A 93 -5.75 -1.07 -10.55
CA PRO A 93 -4.70 -1.10 -9.56
C PRO A 93 -4.31 0.32 -9.09
N PHE A 94 -4.07 0.46 -7.79
CA PHE A 94 -3.67 1.72 -7.15
C PHE A 94 -2.77 1.44 -5.94
N ILE A 95 -2.06 2.46 -5.47
CA ILE A 95 -1.33 2.46 -4.21
C ILE A 95 -2.28 2.95 -3.12
N MET A 96 -2.34 2.26 -1.97
CA MET A 96 -3.09 2.73 -0.82
C MET A 96 -2.13 3.15 0.28
N VAL A 97 -2.32 4.35 0.82
CA VAL A 97 -1.54 4.90 1.95
C VAL A 97 -2.50 5.19 3.10
N ILE A 98 -2.16 4.70 4.28
CA ILE A 98 -2.98 4.82 5.49
C ILE A 98 -2.13 5.52 6.56
N PRO A 99 -2.17 6.85 6.65
CA PRO A 99 -1.42 7.59 7.68
C PRO A 99 -2.11 7.53 9.04
N ASP A 100 -1.31 7.58 10.10
CA ASP A 100 -1.84 7.81 11.44
C ASP A 100 -2.33 9.24 11.58
N GLY A 101 -3.60 9.40 11.90
CA GLY A 101 -4.24 10.70 12.08
C GLY A 101 -4.26 11.16 13.53
N TYR A 102 -3.90 10.29 14.46
CA TYR A 102 -4.03 10.55 15.90
C TYR A 102 -5.43 11.07 16.25
N LEU A 103 -5.50 12.22 16.93
CA LEU A 103 -6.76 12.93 17.25
C LEU A 103 -6.86 14.28 16.53
N SER A 104 -6.21 14.42 15.35
CA SER A 104 -6.08 15.69 14.63
C SER A 104 -7.33 16.12 13.86
N TYR A 105 -8.33 15.25 13.69
CA TYR A 105 -9.43 15.43 12.73
C TYR A 105 -8.95 15.69 11.29
N TYR A 106 -7.66 15.36 10.99
CA TYR A 106 -7.03 15.54 9.68
C TYR A 106 -6.99 16.99 9.18
N SER A 107 -7.09 17.96 10.07
CA SER A 107 -7.10 19.38 9.76
C SER A 107 -6.09 20.15 10.60
N ASP A 108 -5.73 21.34 10.15
CA ASP A 108 -4.95 22.29 10.94
C ASP A 108 -5.86 22.93 11.99
N THR A 109 -5.35 23.05 13.21
CA THR A 109 -6.08 23.76 14.28
C THR A 109 -5.95 25.27 14.11
N TYR A 110 -6.99 26.00 14.49
CA TYR A 110 -7.01 27.46 14.39
C TYR A 110 -5.86 28.15 15.13
N ASP A 111 -5.43 27.60 16.26
CA ASP A 111 -4.34 28.14 17.08
C ASP A 111 -2.95 27.66 16.62
N GLY A 112 -2.88 26.82 15.57
CA GLY A 112 -1.62 26.27 15.06
C GLY A 112 -1.00 25.22 15.96
N SER A 113 -1.70 24.70 16.96
CA SER A 113 -1.17 23.66 17.86
C SER A 113 -0.99 22.30 17.18
N SER A 114 -1.74 22.05 16.10
CA SER A 114 -1.58 20.90 15.22
C SER A 114 -1.73 21.35 13.77
N LEU A 115 -0.79 20.99 12.92
CA LEU A 115 -0.78 21.34 11.50
C LEU A 115 -0.88 20.06 10.64
N TYR A 116 -1.92 19.24 10.89
CA TYR A 116 -2.04 17.93 10.23
C TYR A 116 -2.36 18.05 8.74
N GLU A 117 -3.24 18.94 8.33
CA GLU A 117 -3.54 19.19 6.92
C GLU A 117 -2.29 19.68 6.17
N THR A 118 -1.52 20.59 6.80
CA THR A 118 -0.24 21.05 6.28
C THR A 118 0.75 19.88 6.11
N PHE A 119 0.89 19.02 7.12
CA PHE A 119 1.69 17.81 7.02
C PHE A 119 1.24 16.93 5.85
N PHE A 120 -0.06 16.63 5.79
CA PHE A 120 -0.58 15.74 4.78
C PHE A 120 -0.30 16.26 3.36
N ILE A 121 -0.65 17.52 3.08
CA ILE A 121 -0.57 18.09 1.73
C ILE A 121 0.87 18.43 1.34
N LYS A 122 1.67 18.95 2.25
CA LYS A 122 3.00 19.51 1.93
C LYS A 122 4.17 18.59 2.25
N GLU A 123 3.95 17.55 3.04
CA GLU A 123 5.00 16.63 3.45
C GLU A 123 4.72 15.20 3.03
N LEU A 124 3.59 14.59 3.46
CA LEU A 124 3.31 13.19 3.17
C LEU A 124 3.06 12.93 1.68
N VAL A 125 2.17 13.69 1.04
CA VAL A 125 1.86 13.48 -0.39
C VAL A 125 3.13 13.61 -1.24
N PRO A 126 3.93 14.69 -1.16
CA PRO A 126 5.17 14.79 -1.92
C PRO A 126 6.20 13.70 -1.56
N TYR A 127 6.24 13.25 -0.31
CA TYR A 127 7.11 12.15 0.08
C TYR A 127 6.72 10.85 -0.62
N ILE A 128 5.44 10.53 -0.68
CA ILE A 128 4.93 9.34 -1.39
C ILE A 128 5.23 9.45 -2.89
N ASP A 129 4.99 10.62 -3.50
CA ASP A 129 5.27 10.84 -4.93
C ASP A 129 6.75 10.71 -5.28
N ASN A 130 7.65 11.09 -4.37
CA ASN A 130 9.09 10.98 -4.60
C ASN A 130 9.65 9.56 -4.35
N ASN A 131 8.94 8.70 -3.63
CA ASN A 131 9.45 7.39 -3.23
C ASN A 131 8.72 6.21 -3.89
N TYR A 132 7.59 6.46 -4.52
CA TYR A 132 6.78 5.44 -5.18
C TYR A 132 6.37 5.90 -6.59
N ARG A 133 6.02 4.94 -7.44
CA ARG A 133 5.55 5.22 -8.80
C ARG A 133 4.09 5.66 -8.77
N THR A 134 3.89 6.96 -8.61
CA THR A 134 2.58 7.61 -8.51
C THR A 134 2.25 8.41 -9.77
N ARG A 135 0.95 8.71 -9.97
CA ARG A 135 0.45 9.56 -11.06
C ARG A 135 -0.80 10.34 -10.65
#